data_c89e73ade80a520dac11ad35e04212cb
#
_entry.id   c89e73ade80a520dac11ad35e04212cb
#
_cell.length_a   1.000
_cell.length_b   1.000
_cell.length_c   1.000
_cell.angle_alpha   90.00
_cell.angle_beta   90.00
_cell.angle_gamma   90.00
#
_symmetry.space_group_name_H-M   'P 1'
#
loop_
_entity.id
_entity.type
_entity.pdbx_description
1 polymer ?
#
loop_
_entity_poly.entity_id
_entity_poly.type
_entity_poly.pdbx_seq_one_letter_code
_entity_poly.pdbx_strand_id
1 'polypeptide(L)'
;MYFDKFIGIDWSGDKNNFQKGISVAECIKGNKVPQIVKPLDHKYWTRTTLIEWLYKEIKSQRNLIGFDFAFSYPFYDRCSYFPGIKDSPINSEKLWKLVDDTNINAKNFYGGEIWASKTYGKFFNS
;
A
#
# COMPACT_ATOMS: atom_id res chain seq x y z
N MET A 1 4.69 -24.47 -6.18
CA MET A 1 5.62 -23.32 -6.07
C MET A 1 6.08 -23.23 -4.62
N TYR A 2 7.37 -23.09 -4.37
CA TYR A 2 7.90 -23.05 -3.00
C TYR A 2 8.50 -21.67 -2.74
N PHE A 3 8.08 -21.04 -1.63
CA PHE A 3 8.67 -19.82 -1.11
C PHE A 3 9.68 -20.17 -0.02
N ASP A 4 10.75 -19.39 0.06
CA ASP A 4 11.81 -19.58 1.04
C ASP A 4 11.60 -18.68 2.27
N LYS A 5 10.92 -17.54 2.07
CA LYS A 5 10.59 -16.56 3.10
C LYS A 5 9.16 -16.03 2.92
N PHE A 6 8.53 -15.69 4.03
CA PHE A 6 7.22 -15.05 4.12
C PHE A 6 7.40 -13.68 4.79
N ILE A 7 6.85 -12.65 4.19
CA ILE A 7 6.94 -11.27 4.70
C ILE A 7 5.51 -10.74 4.84
N GLY A 8 5.16 -10.29 6.04
CA GLY A 8 3.91 -9.61 6.35
C GLY A 8 4.16 -8.13 6.61
N ILE A 9 3.38 -7.27 6.01
CA ILE A 9 3.49 -5.82 6.15
C ILE A 9 2.14 -5.26 6.55
N ASP A 10 2.08 -4.72 7.77
CA ASP A 10 1.00 -3.86 8.24
C ASP A 10 1.30 -2.43 7.74
N TRP A 11 0.40 -1.87 6.93
CA TRP A 11 0.64 -0.62 6.23
C TRP A 11 0.00 0.56 6.95
N SER A 12 0.64 1.71 6.89
CA SER A 12 0.12 2.96 7.46
C SER A 12 -0.32 3.95 6.39
N GLY A 13 -1.52 4.50 6.55
CA GLY A 13 -2.04 5.63 5.77
C GLY A 13 -1.57 7.01 6.26
N ASP A 14 -0.64 7.11 7.21
CA ASP A 14 -0.15 8.38 7.75
C ASP A 14 0.58 9.21 6.67
N LYS A 15 0.36 10.52 6.66
CA LYS A 15 1.02 11.46 5.75
C LYS A 15 2.46 11.81 6.10
N ASN A 16 2.90 11.49 7.32
CA ASN A 16 4.25 11.77 7.78
C ASN A 16 5.30 10.94 7.03
N ASN A 17 6.53 11.43 6.97
CA ASN A 17 7.62 10.69 6.33
C ASN A 17 7.95 9.40 7.11
N PHE A 18 8.12 9.51 8.42
CA PHE A 18 8.37 8.36 9.30
C PHE A 18 7.04 7.75 9.76
N GLN A 19 6.82 6.51 9.35
CA GLN A 19 5.56 5.80 9.52
C GLN A 19 5.54 4.99 10.81
N LYS A 20 4.99 5.53 11.87
CA LYS A 20 4.87 4.84 13.16
C LYS A 20 3.98 3.59 13.10
N GLY A 21 3.02 3.57 12.19
CA GLY A 21 2.08 2.48 12.00
C GLY A 21 2.56 1.39 11.02
N ILE A 22 3.69 1.55 10.34
CA ILE A 22 4.23 0.47 9.52
C ILE A 22 4.95 -0.54 10.39
N SER A 23 4.51 -1.79 10.31
CA SER A 23 5.16 -2.95 10.93
C SER A 23 5.49 -3.99 9.87
N VAL A 24 6.68 -4.56 9.96
CA VAL A 24 7.16 -5.61 9.06
C VAL A 24 7.55 -6.82 9.87
N ALA A 25 7.04 -7.97 9.50
CA ALA A 25 7.47 -9.25 10.07
C ALA A 25 7.94 -10.19 8.97
N GLU A 26 8.95 -10.98 9.25
CA GLU A 26 9.42 -12.03 8.35
C GLU A 26 9.48 -13.38 9.04
N CYS A 27 9.30 -14.44 8.26
CA CYS A 27 9.47 -15.81 8.69
C CYS A 27 10.14 -16.62 7.58
N ILE A 28 11.18 -17.36 7.93
CA ILE A 28 11.83 -18.30 7.02
C ILE A 28 11.02 -19.61 7.01
N LYS A 29 10.99 -20.30 5.89
CA LYS A 29 10.34 -21.60 5.73
C LYS A 29 10.75 -22.57 6.83
N GLY A 30 9.78 -23.28 7.38
CA GLY A 30 9.94 -24.23 8.48
C GLY A 30 9.26 -23.72 9.76
N ASN A 31 9.50 -24.38 10.89
CA ASN A 31 8.89 -24.02 12.18
C ASN A 31 9.64 -22.85 12.86
N LYS A 32 9.87 -21.77 12.13
CA LYS A 32 10.53 -20.57 12.66
C LYS A 32 9.47 -19.59 13.15
N VAL A 33 9.75 -18.98 14.30
CA VAL A 33 8.91 -17.90 14.83
C VAL A 33 9.11 -16.66 13.97
N PRO A 34 8.04 -15.96 13.54
CA PRO A 34 8.15 -14.69 12.85
C PRO A 34 8.97 -13.67 13.64
N GLN A 35 9.81 -12.93 12.95
CA GLN A 35 10.65 -11.89 13.54
C GLN A 35 10.24 -10.52 13.03
N ILE A 36 10.23 -9.53 13.91
CA ILE A 36 10.00 -8.13 13.52
C ILE A 36 11.27 -7.59 12.85
N VAL A 37 11.08 -7.05 11.64
CA VAL A 37 12.12 -6.38 10.88
C VAL A 37 12.06 -4.88 11.14
N LYS A 38 13.19 -4.29 11.49
CA LYS A 38 13.32 -2.84 11.72
C LYS A 38 14.16 -2.20 10.61
N PRO A 39 13.90 -0.93 10.27
CA PRO A 39 14.80 -0.21 9.36
C PRO A 39 16.19 -0.08 9.98
N LEU A 40 17.24 -0.04 9.14
CA LEU A 40 18.63 -0.03 9.58
C LEU A 40 19.01 1.28 10.27
N ASP A 41 18.64 2.42 9.71
CA ASP A 41 19.15 3.73 10.11
C ASP A 41 18.17 4.59 10.90
N HIS A 42 16.92 4.10 11.10
CA HIS A 42 15.86 4.87 11.72
C HIS A 42 15.01 4.03 12.67
N LYS A 43 14.32 4.70 13.58
CA LYS A 43 13.38 4.05 14.50
C LYS A 43 12.13 3.52 13.78
N TYR A 44 11.72 4.18 12.73
CA TYR A 44 10.50 3.87 11.96
C TYR A 44 10.80 3.78 10.47
N TRP A 45 10.04 2.97 9.77
CA TRP A 45 10.08 2.90 8.32
C TRP A 45 9.62 4.21 7.69
N THR A 46 10.22 4.58 6.55
CA THR A 46 9.57 5.41 5.55
C THR A 46 9.05 4.50 4.44
N ARG A 47 8.10 4.96 3.62
CA ARG A 47 7.65 4.15 2.48
C ARG A 47 8.80 3.87 1.51
N THR A 48 9.67 4.85 1.31
CA THR A 48 10.86 4.69 0.47
C THR A 48 11.80 3.60 1.00
N THR A 49 12.20 3.68 2.27
CA THR A 49 13.14 2.69 2.84
C THR A 49 12.54 1.29 2.89
N LEU A 50 11.23 1.17 3.11
CA LEU A 50 10.54 -0.11 3.04
C LEU A 50 10.56 -0.70 1.63
N ILE A 51 10.24 0.11 0.60
CA ILE A 51 10.25 -0.34 -0.80
C ILE A 51 11.67 -0.74 -1.23
N GLU A 52 12.69 0.03 -0.86
CA GLU A 52 14.08 -0.30 -1.14
C GLU A 52 14.52 -1.61 -0.48
N TRP A 53 14.11 -1.82 0.77
CA TRP A 53 14.36 -3.07 1.48
C TRP A 53 13.65 -4.25 0.80
N LEU A 54 12.36 -4.12 0.48
CA LEU A 54 11.61 -5.15 -0.24
C LEU A 54 12.25 -5.49 -1.58
N TYR A 55 12.73 -4.49 -2.31
CA TYR A 55 13.38 -4.71 -3.61
C TYR A 55 14.67 -5.53 -3.48
N LYS A 56 15.41 -5.37 -2.40
CA LYS A 56 16.58 -6.21 -2.09
C LYS A 56 16.16 -7.65 -1.75
N GLU A 57 15.12 -7.79 -0.92
CA GLU A 57 14.59 -9.11 -0.53
C GLU A 57 14.09 -9.92 -1.75
N ILE A 58 13.32 -9.30 -2.63
CA ILE A 58 12.79 -9.95 -3.84
C ILE A 58 13.92 -10.47 -4.75
N LYS A 59 15.05 -9.78 -4.79
CA LYS A 59 16.21 -10.19 -5.60
C LYS A 59 17.03 -11.33 -4.96
N SER A 60 16.96 -11.48 -3.66
CA SER A 60 17.82 -12.42 -2.92
C SER A 60 17.27 -13.84 -2.88
N GLN A 61 15.94 -13.99 -2.84
CA GLN A 61 15.26 -15.27 -2.67
C GLN A 61 13.78 -15.20 -3.07
N ARG A 62 13.09 -16.36 -3.09
CA ARG A 62 11.67 -16.44 -3.40
C ARG A 62 10.84 -16.06 -2.17
N ASN A 63 10.21 -14.91 -2.22
CA ASN A 63 9.40 -14.40 -1.12
C ASN A 63 7.91 -14.47 -1.46
N LEU A 64 7.08 -14.76 -0.45
CA LEU A 64 5.66 -14.46 -0.45
C LEU A 64 5.45 -13.21 0.43
N ILE A 65 4.94 -12.14 -0.17
CA ILE A 65 4.76 -10.86 0.51
C ILE A 65 3.27 -10.56 0.61
N GLY A 66 2.79 -10.31 1.82
CA GLY A 66 1.43 -9.89 2.12
C GLY A 66 1.42 -8.45 2.65
N PHE A 67 0.48 -7.65 2.15
CA PHE A 67 0.21 -6.30 2.63
C PHE A 67 -1.18 -6.21 3.24
N ASP A 68 -1.31 -5.54 4.37
CA ASP A 68 -2.59 -5.18 4.97
C ASP A 68 -3.05 -3.82 4.44
N PHE A 69 -3.52 -3.78 3.21
CA PHE A 69 -4.23 -2.63 2.65
C PHE A 69 -5.17 -3.04 1.49
N ALA A 70 -6.19 -2.22 1.26
CA ALA A 70 -7.11 -2.43 0.15
C ALA A 70 -6.46 -2.05 -1.19
N PHE A 71 -6.45 -2.97 -2.15
CA PHE A 71 -5.93 -2.74 -3.50
C PHE A 71 -6.93 -2.03 -4.41
N SER A 72 -8.20 -1.94 -4.00
CA SER A 72 -9.26 -1.34 -4.80
C SER A 72 -10.41 -0.87 -3.91
N TYR A 73 -11.31 -0.09 -4.50
CA TYR A 73 -12.59 0.31 -3.91
C TYR A 73 -13.71 -0.63 -4.40
N PRO A 74 -14.86 -0.71 -3.70
CA PRO A 74 -16.02 -1.46 -4.16
C PRO A 74 -16.49 -0.99 -5.54
N PHE A 75 -16.65 -1.91 -6.46
CA PHE A 75 -17.12 -1.64 -7.82
C PHE A 75 -18.50 -2.27 -8.10
N TYR A 76 -18.67 -3.52 -7.69
CA TYR A 76 -19.83 -4.31 -8.07
C TYR A 76 -21.16 -3.80 -7.50
N ASP A 77 -21.16 -3.19 -6.33
CA ASP A 77 -22.38 -2.70 -5.69
C ASP A 77 -23.15 -1.67 -6.51
N ARG A 78 -22.42 -0.88 -7.30
CA ARG A 78 -22.95 0.21 -8.12
C ARG A 78 -22.48 0.18 -9.58
N CYS A 79 -21.80 -0.87 -10.00
CA CYS A 79 -21.16 -0.99 -11.33
C CYS A 79 -20.26 0.21 -11.68
N SER A 80 -19.71 0.88 -10.69
CA SER A 80 -18.84 2.04 -10.84
C SER A 80 -18.06 2.33 -9.56
N TYR A 81 -16.82 2.74 -9.66
CA TYR A 81 -16.04 3.23 -8.50
C TYR A 81 -16.59 4.54 -7.95
N PHE A 82 -17.05 5.43 -8.83
CA PHE A 82 -17.60 6.74 -8.46
C PHE A 82 -18.94 6.96 -9.17
N PRO A 83 -20.05 6.44 -8.60
CA PRO A 83 -21.37 6.53 -9.22
C PRO A 83 -21.77 7.99 -9.51
N GLY A 84 -22.23 8.25 -10.74
CA GLY A 84 -22.62 9.60 -11.19
C GLY A 84 -21.46 10.48 -11.69
N ILE A 85 -20.23 9.99 -11.66
CA ILE A 85 -19.10 10.64 -12.33
C ILE A 85 -18.98 10.07 -13.76
N LYS A 86 -19.05 10.96 -14.77
CA LYS A 86 -19.04 10.57 -16.18
C LYS A 86 -17.80 9.76 -16.57
N ASP A 87 -16.64 10.17 -16.06
CA ASP A 87 -15.34 9.55 -16.36
C ASP A 87 -14.84 8.67 -15.20
N SER A 88 -15.76 8.02 -14.48
CA SER A 88 -15.41 7.05 -13.45
C SER A 88 -14.56 5.92 -14.05
N PRO A 89 -13.47 5.49 -13.37
CA PRO A 89 -12.67 4.37 -13.83
C PRO A 89 -13.52 3.11 -14.06
N ILE A 90 -13.21 2.36 -15.09
CA ILE A 90 -13.96 1.15 -15.47
C ILE A 90 -13.30 -0.15 -14.98
N ASN A 91 -12.08 -0.06 -14.43
CA ASN A 91 -11.32 -1.18 -13.85
C ASN A 91 -10.29 -0.66 -12.83
N SER A 92 -9.69 -1.59 -12.08
CA SER A 92 -8.71 -1.26 -11.05
C SER A 92 -7.46 -0.56 -11.58
N GLU A 93 -6.98 -0.90 -12.75
CA GLU A 93 -5.81 -0.27 -13.36
C GLU A 93 -6.05 1.23 -13.63
N LYS A 94 -7.21 1.57 -14.19
CA LYS A 94 -7.60 2.97 -14.39
C LYS A 94 -7.87 3.70 -13.08
N LEU A 95 -8.39 2.99 -12.07
CA LEU A 95 -8.53 3.54 -10.72
C LEU A 95 -7.17 3.88 -10.12
N TRP A 96 -6.21 2.97 -10.20
CA TRP A 96 -4.86 3.21 -9.69
C TRP A 96 -4.20 4.40 -10.38
N LYS A 97 -4.33 4.48 -11.71
CA LYS A 97 -3.84 5.63 -12.46
C LYS A 97 -4.50 6.94 -12.01
N LEU A 98 -5.81 6.96 -11.81
CA LEU A 98 -6.51 8.15 -11.30
C LEU A 98 -6.01 8.56 -9.92
N VAL A 99 -5.82 7.60 -9.02
CA VAL A 99 -5.27 7.86 -7.68
C VAL A 99 -3.86 8.43 -7.79
N ASP A 100 -3.02 7.85 -8.62
CA ASP A 100 -1.63 8.28 -8.84
C ASP A 100 -1.58 9.70 -9.41
N ASP A 101 -2.35 9.97 -10.46
CA ASP A 101 -2.46 11.30 -11.10
C ASP A 101 -2.98 12.36 -10.09
N THR A 102 -3.93 12.00 -9.23
CA THR A 102 -4.47 12.91 -8.20
C THR A 102 -3.45 13.21 -7.11
N ASN A 103 -2.60 12.24 -6.77
CA ASN A 103 -1.60 12.36 -5.73
C ASN A 103 -0.19 12.73 -6.25
N ILE A 104 -0.05 13.17 -7.49
CA ILE A 104 1.24 13.39 -8.15
C ILE A 104 2.16 14.37 -7.39
N ASN A 105 1.59 15.32 -6.66
CA ASN A 105 2.31 16.29 -5.86
C ASN A 105 2.34 15.93 -4.36
N ALA A 106 1.79 14.78 -3.98
CA ALA A 106 1.74 14.36 -2.59
C ALA A 106 3.13 13.98 -2.08
N LYS A 107 3.49 14.48 -0.90
CA LYS A 107 4.75 14.15 -0.25
C LYS A 107 4.69 12.74 0.34
N ASN A 108 5.85 12.09 0.43
CA ASN A 108 6.02 10.81 1.12
C ASN A 108 5.13 9.68 0.58
N PHE A 109 4.78 9.72 -0.72
CA PHE A 109 3.85 8.77 -1.33
C PHE A 109 2.50 8.65 -0.57
N TYR A 110 2.00 9.77 -0.06
CA TYR A 110 0.73 9.82 0.62
C TYR A 110 -0.41 9.78 -0.40
N GLY A 111 -1.31 8.81 -0.27
CA GLY A 111 -2.43 8.59 -1.20
C GLY A 111 -3.72 9.34 -0.84
N GLY A 112 -3.71 10.23 0.16
CA GLY A 112 -4.91 10.83 0.72
C GLY A 112 -5.49 12.03 -0.04
N GLU A 113 -4.82 12.56 -1.03
CA GLU A 113 -5.29 13.73 -1.79
C GLU A 113 -6.61 13.45 -2.55
N ILE A 114 -6.84 12.19 -2.94
CA ILE A 114 -8.10 11.79 -3.58
C ILE A 114 -9.30 11.98 -2.63
N TRP A 115 -9.12 11.77 -1.33
CA TRP A 115 -10.17 11.94 -0.31
C TRP A 115 -10.48 13.42 -0.05
N ALA A 116 -9.50 14.29 -0.21
CA ALA A 116 -9.65 15.72 -0.13
C ALA A 116 -10.17 16.36 -1.43
N SER A 117 -10.20 15.63 -2.51
CA SER A 117 -10.65 16.08 -3.81
C SER A 117 -12.11 16.52 -3.79
N LYS A 118 -12.43 17.68 -4.39
CA LYS A 118 -13.81 18.16 -4.54
C LYS A 118 -14.69 17.18 -5.35
N THR A 119 -14.10 16.45 -6.28
CA THR A 119 -14.80 15.52 -7.15
C THR A 119 -15.04 14.18 -6.49
N TYR A 120 -14.02 13.61 -5.84
CA TYR A 120 -14.04 12.25 -5.34
C TYR A 120 -14.25 12.15 -3.82
N GLY A 121 -13.91 13.18 -3.06
CA GLY A 121 -13.96 13.16 -1.59
C GLY A 121 -15.33 12.80 -1.02
N LYS A 122 -16.41 13.18 -1.69
CA LYS A 122 -17.78 12.85 -1.28
C LYS A 122 -18.09 11.35 -1.20
N PHE A 123 -17.31 10.50 -1.86
CA PHE A 123 -17.50 9.04 -1.83
C PHE A 123 -16.83 8.37 -0.63
N PHE A 124 -16.05 9.11 0.13
CA PHE A 124 -15.31 8.61 1.32
C PHE A 124 -15.86 9.14 2.65
N ASN A 125 -16.83 10.05 2.61
CA ASN A 125 -17.39 10.72 3.80
C ASN A 125 -18.79 10.20 4.17
N SER A 126 -19.11 8.95 3.83
CA SER A 126 -20.38 8.31 4.19
C SER A 126 -20.27 7.47 5.44
#